data_863a0213db5aa02518ae47e8a3b9973c
#
_entry.id   863a0213db5aa02518ae47e8a3b9973c
#
_cell.length_a   1.000
_cell.length_b   1.000
_cell.length_c   1.000
_cell.angle_alpha   90.00
_cell.angle_beta   90.00
_cell.angle_gamma   90.00
#
_symmetry.space_group_name_H-M   'P 1'
#
loop_
_entity.id
_entity.type
_entity.pdbx_description
1 polymer ?
#
loop_
_entity_poly.entity_id
_entity_poly.type
_entity_poly.pdbx_seq_one_letter_code
_entity_poly.pdbx_strand_id
1 'polypeptide(L)'
;MKELQKRGIPTIVWLTPILPYINDTEENITSIVDACAQAGVYGIMHSNMGMTLREGNREYFYEQLDKFFPGMKERYMQEYGDAYEVVSPNSQKLMQILQQRCENYGIIYDGEELFRYMREYKNKTIGEQLSIFDMIQEG
;
A
#
# COMPACT_ATOMS: atom_id res chain seq x y z
N MET A 1 9.28 3.54 -10.70
CA MET A 1 8.74 4.82 -10.21
C MET A 1 9.50 6.01 -10.79
N LYS A 2 10.82 6.15 -10.61
CA LYS A 2 11.61 7.29 -11.15
C LYS A 2 11.42 7.55 -12.65
N GLU A 3 11.27 6.52 -13.47
CA GLU A 3 11.03 6.67 -14.91
C GLU A 3 9.62 7.21 -15.21
N LEU A 4 8.61 6.81 -14.43
CA LEU A 4 7.25 7.34 -14.53
C LEU A 4 7.21 8.82 -14.13
N GLN A 5 7.92 9.18 -13.05
CA GLN A 5 8.04 10.56 -12.61
C GLN A 5 8.64 11.45 -13.68
N LYS A 6 9.73 11.02 -14.36
CA LYS A 6 10.36 11.76 -15.46
C LYS A 6 9.39 12.03 -16.61
N ARG A 7 8.41 11.15 -16.81
CA ARG A 7 7.36 11.28 -17.82
C ARG A 7 6.14 12.07 -17.34
N GLY A 8 6.18 12.61 -16.11
CA GLY A 8 5.07 13.35 -15.52
C GLY A 8 3.89 12.45 -15.11
N ILE A 9 4.12 11.16 -14.92
CA ILE A 9 3.10 10.19 -14.48
C ILE A 9 3.18 10.07 -12.97
N PRO A 10 2.18 10.55 -12.22
CA PRO A 10 2.14 10.41 -10.76
C PRO A 10 1.98 8.95 -10.36
N THR A 11 2.65 8.57 -9.28
CA THR A 11 2.60 7.21 -8.75
C THR A 11 2.14 7.22 -7.31
N ILE A 12 1.29 6.26 -6.94
CA ILE A 12 0.83 6.04 -5.57
C ILE A 12 1.32 4.66 -5.14
N VAL A 13 1.92 4.59 -3.96
CA VAL A 13 2.41 3.34 -3.38
C VAL A 13 1.38 2.82 -2.37
N TRP A 14 1.06 1.54 -2.44
CA TRP A 14 0.28 0.85 -1.41
C TRP A 14 1.23 0.23 -0.39
N LEU A 15 1.21 0.78 0.83
CA LEU A 15 1.98 0.29 1.96
C LEU A 15 1.21 -0.83 2.67
N THR A 16 1.22 -2.00 2.07
CA THR A 16 0.56 -3.20 2.60
C THR A 16 1.14 -4.45 1.93
N PRO A 17 1.26 -5.60 2.62
CA PRO A 17 0.95 -5.80 4.04
C PRO A 17 2.07 -5.35 4.98
N ILE A 18 1.69 -4.92 6.19
CA ILE A 18 2.61 -4.82 7.32
C ILE A 18 2.36 -6.04 8.20
N LEU A 19 3.41 -6.84 8.38
CA LEU A 19 3.35 -8.10 9.11
C LEU A 19 3.78 -7.87 10.55
N PRO A 20 2.87 -7.99 11.54
CA PRO A 20 3.22 -7.87 12.96
C PRO A 20 4.43 -8.74 13.33
N TYR A 21 5.33 -8.20 14.15
CA TYR A 21 6.56 -8.86 14.64
C TYR A 21 7.60 -9.24 13.57
N ILE A 22 7.34 -8.95 12.30
CA ILE A 22 8.24 -9.31 11.19
C ILE A 22 8.80 -8.05 10.53
N ASN A 23 7.90 -7.18 10.04
CA ASN A 23 8.33 -5.96 9.35
C ASN A 23 7.64 -4.67 9.89
N ASP A 24 6.93 -4.78 11.02
CA ASP A 24 6.25 -3.69 11.71
C ASP A 24 7.23 -2.86 12.57
N THR A 25 8.32 -2.43 11.96
CA THR A 25 9.37 -1.65 12.60
C THR A 25 9.42 -0.20 12.09
N GLU A 26 9.85 0.71 12.96
CA GLU A 26 10.07 2.12 12.61
C GLU A 26 11.05 2.24 11.44
N GLU A 27 12.14 1.49 11.47
CA GLU A 27 13.16 1.47 10.43
C GLU A 27 12.56 1.08 9.07
N ASN A 28 11.72 0.05 9.03
CA ASN A 28 11.06 -0.38 7.79
C ASN A 28 10.16 0.73 7.24
N ILE A 29 9.29 1.31 8.06
CA ILE A 29 8.38 2.38 7.62
C ILE A 29 9.15 3.60 7.11
N THR A 30 10.16 4.06 7.87
CA THR A 30 10.96 5.22 7.45
C THR A 30 11.73 4.96 6.17
N SER A 31 12.35 3.78 6.02
CA SER A 31 13.09 3.40 4.82
C SER A 31 12.20 3.36 3.57
N ILE A 32 10.97 2.85 3.70
CA ILE A 32 10.00 2.83 2.59
C ILE A 32 9.61 4.25 2.20
N VAL A 33 9.26 5.11 3.17
CA VAL A 33 8.88 6.50 2.89
C VAL A 33 10.04 7.27 2.25
N ASP A 34 11.26 7.09 2.73
CA ASP A 34 12.46 7.72 2.16
C ASP A 34 12.70 7.26 0.70
N ALA A 35 12.52 5.97 0.42
CA ALA A 35 12.60 5.44 -0.94
C ALA A 35 11.50 6.01 -1.85
N CYS A 36 10.29 6.18 -1.33
CA CYS A 36 9.18 6.82 -2.03
C CYS A 36 9.50 8.29 -2.35
N ALA A 37 10.03 9.04 -1.39
CA ALA A 37 10.45 10.42 -1.58
C ALA A 37 11.53 10.55 -2.65
N GLN A 38 12.57 9.72 -2.60
CA GLN A 38 13.62 9.67 -3.62
C GLN A 38 13.12 9.28 -5.02
N ALA A 39 12.02 8.55 -5.09
CA ALA A 39 11.40 8.16 -6.34
C ALA A 39 10.37 9.17 -6.85
N GLY A 40 10.09 10.26 -6.09
CA GLY A 40 9.11 11.27 -6.42
C GLY A 40 7.68 10.75 -6.45
N VAL A 41 7.32 9.91 -5.49
CA VAL A 41 5.99 9.33 -5.35
C VAL A 41 5.00 10.44 -4.96
N TYR A 42 3.84 10.46 -5.59
CA TYR A 42 2.78 11.42 -5.29
C TYR A 42 2.12 11.16 -3.94
N GLY A 43 1.87 9.89 -3.63
CA GLY A 43 1.22 9.53 -2.38
C GLY A 43 1.50 8.11 -1.93
N ILE A 44 1.24 7.87 -0.65
CA ILE A 44 1.32 6.55 -0.02
C ILE A 44 -0.03 6.21 0.58
N MET A 45 -0.67 5.19 0.03
CA MET A 45 -1.89 4.63 0.58
C MET A 45 -1.55 3.53 1.56
N HIS A 46 -2.20 3.54 2.70
CA HIS A 46 -1.99 2.56 3.75
C HIS A 46 -3.31 2.05 4.31
N SER A 47 -3.25 0.91 4.97
CA SER A 47 -4.27 0.39 5.86
C SER A 47 -3.79 0.45 7.31
N ASN A 48 -4.47 -0.19 8.25
CA ASN A 48 -4.17 -0.16 9.69
C ASN A 48 -2.85 -0.85 10.09
N MET A 49 -1.72 -0.56 9.45
CA MET A 49 -0.41 -1.17 9.76
C MET A 49 -0.55 -2.65 10.11
N GLY A 50 -1.10 -3.42 9.16
CA GLY A 50 -1.44 -4.81 9.36
C GLY A 50 -1.68 -5.52 8.03
N MET A 51 -2.42 -6.60 8.11
CA MET A 51 -2.82 -7.41 6.95
C MET A 51 -4.20 -8.02 7.15
N THR A 52 -4.76 -8.59 6.10
CA THR A 52 -5.98 -9.38 6.18
C THR A 52 -5.68 -10.85 5.89
N LEU A 53 -6.26 -11.74 6.71
CA LEU A 53 -6.17 -13.18 6.55
C LEU A 53 -7.53 -13.76 6.17
N ARG A 54 -7.73 -13.95 4.86
CA ARG A 54 -8.90 -14.64 4.33
C ARG A 54 -8.74 -16.15 4.45
N GLU A 55 -9.85 -16.86 4.47
CA GLU A 55 -9.87 -18.31 4.33
C GLU A 55 -9.08 -18.74 3.08
N GLY A 56 -8.29 -19.80 3.18
CA GLY A 56 -7.34 -20.23 2.14
C GLY A 56 -6.00 -19.51 2.18
N ASN A 57 -5.98 -18.19 2.30
CA ASN A 57 -4.74 -17.42 2.44
C ASN A 57 -4.12 -17.58 3.83
N ARG A 58 -4.94 -17.77 4.85
CA ARG A 58 -4.50 -17.96 6.24
C ARG A 58 -3.66 -19.23 6.39
N GLU A 59 -4.14 -20.34 5.86
CA GLU A 59 -3.47 -21.62 5.92
C GLU A 59 -2.10 -21.54 5.25
N TYR A 60 -2.05 -20.99 4.05
CA TYR A 60 -0.80 -20.76 3.33
C TYR A 60 0.16 -19.84 4.11
N PHE A 61 -0.34 -18.74 4.66
CA PHE A 61 0.46 -17.81 5.44
C PHE A 61 1.07 -18.48 6.67
N TYR A 62 0.28 -19.27 7.41
CA TYR A 62 0.76 -20.00 8.58
C TYR A 62 1.77 -21.09 8.22
N GLU A 63 1.61 -21.76 7.09
CA GLU A 63 2.62 -22.70 6.59
C GLU A 63 3.95 -21.99 6.29
N GLN A 64 3.91 -20.80 5.69
CA GLN A 64 5.11 -20.03 5.44
C GLN A 64 5.75 -19.48 6.74
N LEU A 65 4.94 -19.10 7.73
CA LEU A 65 5.46 -18.71 9.04
C LEU A 65 6.23 -19.84 9.69
N ASP A 66 5.68 -21.06 9.70
CA ASP A 66 6.36 -22.25 10.27
C ASP A 66 7.71 -22.51 9.59
N LYS A 67 7.77 -22.29 8.28
CA LYS A 67 8.95 -22.55 7.47
C LYS A 67 10.06 -21.51 7.66
N PHE A 68 9.70 -20.21 7.70
CA PHE A 68 10.66 -19.12 7.69
C PHE A 68 10.84 -18.42 9.03
N PHE A 69 9.87 -18.51 9.92
CA PHE A 69 9.84 -17.84 11.23
C PHE A 69 9.34 -18.79 12.31
N PRO A 70 10.14 -19.81 12.71
CA PRO A 70 9.74 -20.79 13.69
C PRO A 70 9.21 -20.16 14.98
N GLY A 71 8.05 -20.63 15.47
CA GLY A 71 7.37 -20.10 16.66
C GLY A 71 6.48 -18.87 16.41
N MET A 72 6.53 -18.28 15.22
CA MET A 72 5.72 -17.09 14.91
C MET A 72 4.26 -17.45 14.64
N LYS A 73 4.00 -18.63 14.08
CA LYS A 73 2.63 -19.10 13.85
C LYS A 73 1.85 -19.22 15.14
N GLU A 74 2.44 -19.85 16.17
CA GLU A 74 1.81 -20.01 17.48
C GLU A 74 1.49 -18.66 18.10
N ARG A 75 2.40 -17.69 17.95
CA ARG A 75 2.20 -16.32 18.42
C ARG A 75 1.02 -15.65 17.72
N TYR A 76 0.94 -15.76 16.39
CA TYR A 76 -0.18 -15.21 15.62
C TYR A 76 -1.51 -15.87 15.99
N MET A 77 -1.52 -17.19 16.17
CA MET A 77 -2.72 -17.92 16.58
C MET A 77 -3.20 -17.52 17.98
N GLN A 78 -2.27 -17.32 18.92
CA GLN A 78 -2.60 -16.89 20.28
C GLN A 78 -3.14 -15.45 20.33
N GLU A 79 -2.58 -14.56 19.51
CA GLU A 79 -2.90 -13.15 19.60
C GLU A 79 -4.09 -12.76 18.71
N TYR A 80 -4.19 -13.34 17.53
CA TYR A 80 -5.19 -12.96 16.54
C TYR A 80 -6.27 -14.02 16.31
N GLY A 81 -6.04 -15.27 16.69
CA GLY A 81 -6.98 -16.37 16.48
C GLY A 81 -7.46 -16.45 15.03
N ASP A 82 -8.78 -16.39 14.83
CA ASP A 82 -9.42 -16.40 13.52
C ASP A 82 -9.77 -15.00 13.00
N ALA A 83 -9.18 -13.94 13.56
CA ALA A 83 -9.45 -12.58 13.14
C ALA A 83 -9.15 -12.39 11.64
N TYR A 84 -10.07 -11.69 10.95
CA TYR A 84 -9.86 -11.33 9.55
C TYR A 84 -8.76 -10.27 9.38
N GLU A 85 -8.75 -9.29 10.28
CA GLU A 85 -7.72 -8.25 10.32
C GLU A 85 -6.69 -8.56 11.39
N VAL A 86 -5.43 -8.52 10.98
CA VAL A 86 -4.27 -8.73 11.84
C VAL A 86 -3.48 -7.42 11.86
N VAL A 87 -3.62 -6.69 12.95
CA VAL A 87 -3.05 -5.34 13.10
C VAL A 87 -1.84 -5.40 14.01
N SER A 88 -0.77 -4.68 13.66
CA SER A 88 0.42 -4.57 14.50
C SER A 88 0.08 -3.95 15.86
N PRO A 89 0.58 -4.50 16.97
CA PRO A 89 0.47 -3.85 18.27
C PRO A 89 1.15 -2.47 18.32
N ASN A 90 2.06 -2.20 17.37
CA ASN A 90 2.74 -0.93 17.20
C ASN A 90 2.01 0.01 16.21
N SER A 91 0.85 -0.36 15.71
CA SER A 91 0.16 0.33 14.60
C SER A 91 0.04 1.84 14.82
N GLN A 92 -0.37 2.27 16.01
CA GLN A 92 -0.51 3.70 16.33
C GLN A 92 0.80 4.46 16.20
N LYS A 93 1.90 3.91 16.74
CA LYS A 93 3.23 4.50 16.65
C LYS A 93 3.70 4.56 15.19
N LEU A 94 3.53 3.46 14.46
CA LEU A 94 3.93 3.36 13.04
C LEU A 94 3.15 4.32 12.16
N MET A 95 1.86 4.51 12.44
CA MET A 95 1.03 5.51 11.75
C MET A 95 1.53 6.93 11.98
N GLN A 96 1.89 7.29 13.21
CA GLN A 96 2.45 8.60 13.52
C GLN A 96 3.79 8.84 12.79
N ILE A 97 4.65 7.82 12.74
CA ILE A 97 5.93 7.88 12.02
C ILE A 97 5.70 8.07 10.52
N LEU A 98 4.79 7.29 9.94
CA LEU A 98 4.41 7.43 8.52
C LEU A 98 3.93 8.85 8.23
N GLN A 99 2.97 9.34 9.01
CA GLN A 99 2.40 10.67 8.88
C GLN A 99 3.47 11.75 8.92
N GLN A 100 4.25 11.79 10.01
CA GLN A 100 5.31 12.79 10.17
C GLN A 100 6.32 12.75 9.02
N ARG A 101 6.69 11.55 8.57
CA ARG A 101 7.66 11.39 7.50
C ARG A 101 7.11 11.85 6.14
N CYS A 102 5.86 11.50 5.84
CA CYS A 102 5.17 11.96 4.64
C CYS A 102 5.00 13.47 4.62
N GLU A 103 4.62 14.09 5.73
CA GLU A 103 4.52 15.56 5.87
C GLU A 103 5.86 16.23 5.59
N ASN A 104 6.96 15.72 6.11
CA ASN A 104 8.31 16.26 5.89
C ASN A 104 8.72 16.26 4.41
N TYR A 105 8.23 15.31 3.63
CA TYR A 105 8.52 15.20 2.19
C TYR A 105 7.41 15.73 1.28
N GLY A 106 6.29 16.17 1.82
CA GLY A 106 5.14 16.61 1.04
C GLY A 106 4.46 15.47 0.28
N ILE A 107 4.55 14.23 0.79
CA ILE A 107 3.88 13.04 0.23
C ILE A 107 2.48 12.97 0.82
N ILE A 108 1.46 12.83 -0.03
CA ILE A 108 0.07 12.69 0.40
C ILE A 108 -0.13 11.30 0.97
N TYR A 109 -0.74 11.20 2.16
CA TYR A 109 -1.02 9.93 2.84
C TYR A 109 -2.50 9.80 3.23
N ASP A 110 -3.30 10.85 3.05
CA ASP A 110 -4.73 10.79 3.28
C ASP A 110 -5.44 9.98 2.20
N GLY A 111 -6.12 8.90 2.61
CA GLY A 111 -6.76 7.98 1.69
C GLY A 111 -7.90 8.60 0.89
N GLU A 112 -8.70 9.50 1.49
CA GLU A 112 -9.80 10.16 0.79
C GLU A 112 -9.27 11.12 -0.27
N GLU A 113 -8.23 11.86 0.05
CA GLU A 113 -7.55 12.75 -0.88
C GLU A 113 -6.94 11.98 -2.06
N LEU A 114 -6.26 10.86 -1.79
CA LEU A 114 -5.69 9.99 -2.82
C LEU A 114 -6.77 9.37 -3.72
N PHE A 115 -7.86 8.89 -3.15
CA PHE A 115 -8.98 8.36 -3.95
C PHE A 115 -9.66 9.44 -4.77
N ARG A 116 -9.84 10.63 -4.22
CA ARG A 116 -10.36 11.78 -4.97
C ARG A 116 -9.44 12.11 -6.15
N TYR A 117 -8.14 12.22 -5.90
CA TYR A 117 -7.16 12.47 -6.94
C TYR A 117 -7.21 11.42 -8.07
N MET A 118 -7.29 10.14 -7.73
CA MET A 118 -7.39 9.06 -8.72
C MET A 118 -8.67 9.13 -9.56
N ARG A 119 -9.79 9.51 -8.96
CA ARG A 119 -11.07 9.66 -9.69
C ARG A 119 -11.10 10.90 -10.60
N GLU A 120 -10.47 11.97 -10.17
CA GLU A 120 -10.46 13.25 -10.88
C GLU A 120 -9.27 13.38 -11.82
N TYR A 121 -8.39 12.40 -11.85
CA TYR A 121 -7.21 12.41 -12.70
C TYR A 121 -7.61 12.49 -14.18
N LYS A 122 -7.40 13.66 -14.76
CA LYS A 122 -7.63 13.86 -16.19
C LYS A 122 -6.43 13.31 -16.96
N ASN A 123 -6.67 12.27 -17.71
CA ASN A 123 -5.66 11.76 -18.62
C ASN A 123 -5.37 12.83 -19.71
N LYS A 124 -4.19 13.43 -19.64
CA LYS A 124 -3.75 14.45 -20.59
C LYS A 124 -3.47 13.90 -21.99
N THR A 125 -3.51 12.58 -22.16
CA THR A 125 -3.12 11.87 -23.39
C THR A 125 -4.29 11.22 -24.10
N ILE A 126 -5.52 11.32 -23.60
CA ILE A 126 -6.67 10.79 -24.32
C ILE A 126 -7.17 11.87 -25.30
N GLY A 127 -6.78 11.74 -26.56
CA GLY A 127 -7.72 11.98 -27.64
C GLY A 127 -8.97 11.11 -27.42
N GLU A 128 -10.11 11.54 -27.86
CA GLU A 128 -11.37 10.80 -27.73
C GLU A 128 -11.13 9.33 -28.07
N GLN A 129 -11.40 8.45 -27.10
CA GLN A 129 -11.41 7.02 -27.36
C GLN A 129 -12.60 6.77 -28.28
N LEU A 130 -12.34 6.65 -29.58
CA LEU A 130 -13.36 6.29 -30.54
C LEU A 130 -13.94 4.92 -30.16
N SER A 131 -15.24 4.87 -29.98
CA SER A 131 -15.96 3.63 -29.83
C SER A 131 -15.81 2.81 -31.14
N ILE A 132 -15.76 1.48 -31.04
CA ILE A 132 -15.85 0.60 -32.21
C ILE A 132 -17.08 0.95 -33.08
N PHE A 133 -18.15 1.45 -32.45
CA PHE A 133 -19.38 1.85 -33.15
C PHE A 133 -19.22 3.17 -33.91
N ASP A 134 -18.34 4.06 -33.51
CA ASP A 134 -18.07 5.31 -34.21
C ASP A 134 -17.32 5.06 -35.53
N MET A 135 -16.50 4.00 -35.58
CA MET A 135 -15.77 3.61 -36.77
C MET A 135 -16.66 2.93 -37.85
N ILE A 136 -17.87 2.49 -37.51
CA ILE A 136 -18.80 1.80 -38.43
C ILE A 136 -19.72 2.79 -39.16
N GLN A 137 -19.82 4.04 -38.68
CA GLN A 137 -20.70 5.05 -39.29
C GLN A 137 -20.06 5.84 -40.45
N GLU A 138 -18.76 5.70 -40.71
CA GLU A 138 -18.05 6.34 -41.84
C GLU A 138 -17.77 5.38 -43.00
N GLY A 139 -18.47 4.27 -43.10
CA GLY A 139 -18.34 3.30 -44.16
C GLY A 139 -19.55 3.29 -45.14
#